data_02af40e4dc880e9d139746863e66076e
#
_entry.id   02af40e4dc880e9d139746863e66076e
#
_cell.length_a   1.000
_cell.length_b   1.000
_cell.length_c   1.000
_cell.angle_alpha   90.00
_cell.angle_beta   90.00
_cell.angle_gamma   90.00
#
_symmetry.space_group_name_H-M   'P 1'
#
loop_
_entity.id
_entity.type
_entity.pdbx_description
1 polymer ?
#
loop_
_entity_poly.entity_id
_entity_poly.type
_entity_poly.pdbx_seq_one_letter_code
_entity_poly.pdbx_strand_id
1 'polypeptide(L)'
;MMFLNFQPSYPKDRILMPFLFAPPPQAVIPVQDERYEFFPVNRVYGAAKNYAADEKQRAAAAGFVPPLFMKSPDSIHPVADGEVYRWPMPARTARMVPELELVACLHKGGRNLSVEEAQECIWGWCVGFDFTRRLAPEDLPAGGPWDFMKTLDGGAPVSHVRPAYRTPMPAPAEIYLYQNNQKKQSASTAFMIVPPAELIALISRYWEVRPGDIIFTGAPVNVPEAQVGDRLEGGVNGVGTLKVEIAAAL
;
A
#
# COMPACT_ATOMS: atom_id res chain seq x y z
N MET A 1 -31.99 -6.85 -7.54
CA MET A 1 -30.90 -7.77 -7.88
C MET A 1 -30.27 -8.22 -6.57
N MET A 2 -30.34 -9.51 -6.26
CA MET A 2 -30.16 -10.06 -4.91
C MET A 2 -28.66 -10.17 -4.62
N PHE A 3 -28.16 -9.44 -3.65
CA PHE A 3 -26.77 -9.58 -3.18
C PHE A 3 -26.60 -10.94 -2.53
N LEU A 4 -25.90 -11.85 -3.21
CA LEU A 4 -25.38 -13.05 -2.59
C LEU A 4 -24.28 -12.64 -1.60
N ASN A 5 -24.66 -12.45 -0.34
CA ASN A 5 -23.73 -12.43 0.78
C ASN A 5 -23.01 -13.79 0.82
N PHE A 6 -21.82 -13.85 0.26
CA PHE A 6 -20.93 -14.99 0.44
C PHE A 6 -20.31 -14.87 1.84
N GLN A 7 -21.14 -15.07 2.87
CA GLN A 7 -20.63 -15.50 4.16
C GLN A 7 -20.41 -17.01 4.02
N PRO A 8 -19.23 -17.55 4.33
CA PRO A 8 -19.11 -18.99 4.46
C PRO A 8 -20.16 -19.43 5.48
N SER A 9 -21.18 -20.17 5.02
CA SER A 9 -22.21 -20.71 5.89
C SER A 9 -21.59 -21.85 6.71
N TYR A 10 -20.97 -21.48 7.83
CA TYR A 10 -20.71 -22.46 8.87
C TYR A 10 -22.08 -22.91 9.40
N PRO A 11 -22.40 -24.23 9.43
CA PRO A 11 -23.62 -24.71 9.99
C PRO A 11 -23.77 -24.17 11.41
N LYS A 12 -24.90 -23.57 11.74
CA LYS A 12 -25.19 -22.94 13.06
C LYS A 12 -25.13 -23.93 14.24
N ASP A 13 -25.08 -25.23 13.96
CA ASP A 13 -25.12 -26.31 14.95
C ASP A 13 -23.79 -27.09 15.08
N ARG A 14 -22.69 -26.60 14.52
CA ARG A 14 -21.39 -27.21 14.77
C ARG A 14 -20.88 -26.74 16.14
N ILE A 15 -20.71 -27.68 17.05
CA ILE A 15 -19.75 -27.61 18.17
C ILE A 15 -18.53 -26.87 17.62
N LEU A 16 -18.21 -25.70 18.20
CA LEU A 16 -17.03 -24.94 17.85
C LEU A 16 -15.81 -25.89 17.97
N MET A 17 -15.38 -26.42 16.81
CA MET A 17 -14.16 -27.20 16.77
C MET A 17 -13.03 -26.24 17.17
N PRO A 18 -12.27 -26.53 18.22
CA PRO A 18 -11.18 -25.65 18.62
C PRO A 18 -10.17 -25.57 17.47
N PHE A 19 -9.62 -24.37 17.24
CA PHE A 19 -8.52 -24.22 16.29
C PHE A 19 -7.34 -25.10 16.73
N LEU A 20 -6.60 -25.63 15.75
CA LEU A 20 -5.38 -26.40 16.02
C LEU A 20 -4.33 -25.54 16.77
N PHE A 21 -4.29 -24.24 16.44
CA PHE A 21 -3.55 -23.20 17.13
C PHE A 21 -4.34 -21.88 17.00
N ALA A 22 -4.05 -20.92 17.85
CA ALA A 22 -4.72 -19.61 17.79
C ALA A 22 -4.51 -18.98 16.40
N PRO A 23 -5.56 -18.45 15.73
CA PRO A 23 -5.38 -17.71 14.49
C PRO A 23 -4.39 -16.55 14.72
N PRO A 24 -3.55 -16.22 13.72
CA PRO A 24 -2.72 -15.03 13.82
C PRO A 24 -3.60 -13.79 13.97
N PRO A 25 -3.15 -12.76 14.71
CA PRO A 25 -3.89 -11.53 14.82
C PRO A 25 -4.08 -10.89 13.44
N GLN A 26 -5.25 -10.30 13.22
CA GLN A 26 -5.47 -9.50 12.02
C GLN A 26 -4.54 -8.28 12.01
N ALA A 27 -3.94 -7.97 10.85
CA ALA A 27 -3.21 -6.72 10.68
C ALA A 27 -4.18 -5.54 10.82
N VAL A 28 -3.78 -4.54 11.59
CA VAL A 28 -4.56 -3.31 11.82
C VAL A 28 -3.66 -2.09 11.70
N ILE A 29 -4.23 -0.98 11.25
CA ILE A 29 -3.53 0.31 11.17
C ILE A 29 -4.24 1.28 12.12
N PRO A 30 -3.56 1.95 13.07
CA PRO A 30 -4.18 2.98 13.89
C PRO A 30 -4.76 4.11 13.04
N VAL A 31 -5.86 4.69 13.48
CA VAL A 31 -6.53 5.77 12.77
C VAL A 31 -6.50 7.07 13.55
N GLN A 32 -6.43 8.20 12.87
CA GLN A 32 -6.53 9.53 13.48
C GLN A 32 -8.00 9.98 13.48
N ASP A 33 -8.82 9.30 14.27
CA ASP A 33 -10.26 9.56 14.41
C ASP A 33 -10.68 9.38 15.87
N GLU A 34 -11.69 10.14 16.33
CA GLU A 34 -12.20 10.04 17.71
C GLU A 34 -13.21 8.90 17.88
N ARG A 35 -13.76 8.37 16.79
CA ARG A 35 -14.79 7.34 16.79
C ARG A 35 -14.24 5.94 16.62
N TYR A 36 -13.05 5.83 16.03
CA TYR A 36 -12.43 4.56 15.69
C TYR A 36 -10.96 4.57 16.09
N GLU A 37 -10.47 3.45 16.59
CA GLU A 37 -9.08 3.29 17.02
C GLU A 37 -8.23 2.63 15.94
N PHE A 38 -8.81 1.67 15.22
CA PHE A 38 -8.10 0.86 14.25
C PHE A 38 -8.86 0.68 12.95
N PHE A 39 -8.12 0.63 11.84
CA PHE A 39 -8.57 0.19 10.53
C PHE A 39 -8.10 -1.26 10.32
N PRO A 40 -9.01 -2.24 10.18
CA PRO A 40 -8.65 -3.64 9.95
C PRO A 40 -8.22 -3.85 8.50
N VAL A 41 -7.03 -4.45 8.29
CA VAL A 41 -6.52 -4.74 6.95
C VAL A 41 -7.03 -6.10 6.47
N ASN A 42 -7.59 -6.14 5.25
CA ASN A 42 -8.00 -7.37 4.59
C ASN A 42 -6.98 -7.79 3.52
N ARG A 43 -6.91 -7.10 2.40
CA ARG A 43 -5.96 -7.35 1.32
C ARG A 43 -5.18 -6.09 0.99
N VAL A 44 -3.96 -6.31 0.49
CA VAL A 44 -3.06 -5.24 0.10
C VAL A 44 -2.84 -5.33 -1.41
N TYR A 45 -3.38 -4.38 -2.15
CA TYR A 45 -3.13 -4.23 -3.58
C TYR A 45 -2.07 -3.17 -3.83
N GLY A 46 -1.36 -3.28 -4.95
CA GLY A 46 -0.43 -2.27 -5.40
C GLY A 46 -0.49 -2.07 -6.91
N ALA A 47 -0.15 -0.88 -7.35
CA ALA A 47 -0.06 -0.49 -8.74
C ALA A 47 1.35 -0.01 -9.08
N ALA A 48 2.04 -0.71 -9.97
CA ALA A 48 3.37 -0.31 -10.39
C ALA A 48 3.32 0.68 -11.56
N LYS A 49 4.36 1.55 -11.65
CA LYS A 49 4.54 2.49 -12.77
C LYS A 49 3.39 3.49 -12.95
N ASN A 50 2.70 3.84 -11.89
CA ASN A 50 1.51 4.69 -11.93
C ASN A 50 1.81 6.19 -11.80
N TYR A 51 3.06 6.62 -12.01
CA TYR A 51 3.44 8.03 -12.02
C TYR A 51 4.18 8.40 -13.29
N ALA A 52 3.81 9.55 -13.85
CA ALA A 52 4.55 10.24 -14.88
C ALA A 52 5.59 11.18 -14.28
N ALA A 53 6.62 11.52 -15.02
CA ALA A 53 7.61 12.49 -14.58
C ALA A 53 7.07 13.94 -14.66
N ASP A 54 6.13 14.18 -15.57
CA ASP A 54 5.52 15.49 -15.81
C ASP A 54 4.12 15.34 -16.44
N GLU A 55 3.42 16.45 -16.60
CA GLU A 55 2.06 16.51 -17.18
C GLU A 55 2.03 16.03 -18.65
N LYS A 56 3.06 16.30 -19.44
CA LYS A 56 3.13 15.86 -20.84
C LYS A 56 3.18 14.33 -20.92
N GLN A 57 4.01 13.71 -20.09
CA GLN A 57 4.10 12.26 -20.02
C GLN A 57 2.80 11.66 -19.47
N ARG A 58 2.17 12.29 -18.45
CA ARG A 58 0.88 11.87 -17.92
C ARG A 58 -0.21 11.88 -19.00
N ALA A 59 -0.32 12.96 -19.76
CA ALA A 59 -1.27 13.07 -20.85
C ALA A 59 -1.02 12.04 -21.98
N ALA A 60 0.24 11.75 -22.27
CA ALA A 60 0.62 10.74 -23.27
C ALA A 60 0.34 9.30 -22.82
N ALA A 61 0.15 9.06 -21.52
CA ALA A 61 -0.17 7.75 -20.94
C ALA A 61 -1.68 7.44 -20.92
N ALA A 62 -2.51 8.18 -21.63
CA ALA A 62 -3.95 7.92 -21.70
C ALA A 62 -4.24 6.47 -22.10
N GLY A 63 -5.09 5.78 -21.32
CA GLY A 63 -5.41 4.36 -21.52
C GLY A 63 -4.37 3.38 -20.95
N PHE A 64 -3.35 3.87 -20.27
CA PHE A 64 -2.39 3.02 -19.57
C PHE A 64 -3.07 2.21 -18.46
N VAL A 65 -2.77 0.91 -18.43
CA VAL A 65 -3.20 0.00 -17.35
C VAL A 65 -1.96 -0.36 -16.53
N PRO A 66 -1.86 0.11 -15.28
CA PRO A 66 -0.71 -0.19 -14.45
C PRO A 66 -0.63 -1.69 -14.14
N PRO A 67 0.57 -2.29 -14.10
CA PRO A 67 0.71 -3.63 -13.55
C PRO A 67 0.22 -3.67 -12.12
N LEU A 68 -0.74 -4.57 -11.85
CA LEU A 68 -1.30 -4.79 -10.52
C LEU A 68 -0.59 -5.96 -9.84
N PHE A 69 -0.37 -5.82 -8.53
CA PHE A 69 0.19 -6.88 -7.69
C PHE A 69 -0.49 -6.88 -6.33
N MET A 70 -0.19 -7.89 -5.53
CA MET A 70 -0.64 -7.97 -4.14
C MET A 70 0.57 -8.13 -3.21
N LYS A 71 0.39 -7.66 -1.98
CA LYS A 71 1.27 -7.97 -0.85
C LYS A 71 0.46 -8.75 0.17
N SER A 72 1.12 -9.57 0.97
CA SER A 72 0.47 -10.22 2.10
C SER A 72 0.07 -9.18 3.16
N PRO A 73 -1.08 -9.31 3.84
CA PRO A 73 -1.48 -8.40 4.90
C PRO A 73 -0.50 -8.30 6.06
N ASP A 74 0.27 -9.36 6.34
CA ASP A 74 1.34 -9.39 7.35
C ASP A 74 2.60 -8.61 6.94
N SER A 75 2.68 -8.15 5.68
CA SER A 75 3.69 -7.16 5.27
C SER A 75 3.46 -5.79 5.92
N ILE A 76 2.22 -5.49 6.34
CA ILE A 76 1.87 -4.19 6.93
C ILE A 76 2.48 -4.04 8.31
N HIS A 77 3.18 -2.93 8.51
CA HIS A 77 3.71 -2.52 9.80
C HIS A 77 3.33 -1.07 10.08
N PRO A 78 2.40 -0.79 10.99
CA PRO A 78 2.04 0.58 11.35
C PRO A 78 3.19 1.25 12.12
N VAL A 79 3.49 2.49 11.73
CA VAL A 79 4.53 3.30 12.37
C VAL A 79 3.85 4.53 12.97
N ALA A 80 4.01 4.74 14.28
CA ALA A 80 3.42 5.88 14.95
C ALA A 80 4.13 7.20 14.57
N ASP A 81 3.40 8.31 14.68
CA ASP A 81 3.94 9.63 14.38
C ASP A 81 5.18 9.91 15.26
N GLY A 82 6.29 10.24 14.62
CA GLY A 82 7.58 10.51 15.27
C GLY A 82 8.43 9.27 15.57
N GLU A 83 7.89 8.07 15.48
CA GLU A 83 8.65 6.83 15.64
C GLU A 83 9.48 6.50 14.41
N VAL A 84 10.51 5.68 14.60
CA VAL A 84 11.37 5.13 13.54
C VAL A 84 11.23 3.62 13.55
N TYR A 85 10.70 3.07 12.48
CA TYR A 85 10.66 1.62 12.30
C TYR A 85 12.02 1.10 11.87
N ARG A 86 12.63 0.23 12.68
CA ARG A 86 13.87 -0.47 12.31
C ARG A 86 13.51 -1.76 11.59
N TRP A 87 13.57 -1.71 10.25
CA TRP A 87 13.21 -2.84 9.40
C TRP A 87 14.42 -3.66 9.00
N PRO A 88 14.47 -4.96 9.32
CA PRO A 88 15.60 -5.82 8.92
C PRO A 88 15.55 -6.08 7.41
N MET A 89 16.64 -5.78 6.72
CA MET A 89 16.80 -6.08 5.29
C MET A 89 16.65 -7.59 5.07
N PRO A 90 15.74 -8.06 4.23
CA PRO A 90 15.62 -9.50 3.97
C PRO A 90 16.90 -10.09 3.37
N ALA A 91 17.25 -11.30 3.76
CA ALA A 91 18.34 -12.03 3.16
C ALA A 91 18.18 -12.17 1.63
N ARG A 92 19.26 -12.37 0.90
CA ARG A 92 19.29 -12.50 -0.57
C ARG A 92 18.75 -11.26 -1.31
N THR A 93 18.88 -10.09 -0.70
CA THR A 93 18.53 -8.80 -1.33
C THR A 93 19.76 -8.26 -2.06
N ALA A 94 19.75 -8.26 -3.38
CA ALA A 94 20.79 -7.61 -4.17
C ALA A 94 20.61 -6.09 -4.19
N ARG A 95 19.37 -5.63 -4.31
CA ARG A 95 19.01 -4.21 -4.31
C ARG A 95 17.66 -4.02 -3.63
N MET A 96 17.53 -2.97 -2.81
CA MET A 96 16.27 -2.57 -2.17
C MET A 96 15.81 -1.23 -2.71
N VAL A 97 14.55 -1.17 -3.15
CA VAL A 97 13.93 0.05 -3.67
C VAL A 97 12.79 0.46 -2.73
N PRO A 98 12.92 1.59 -2.01
CA PRO A 98 11.93 2.09 -1.06
C PRO A 98 10.89 2.96 -1.79
N GLU A 99 9.91 2.35 -2.44
CA GLU A 99 8.84 3.04 -3.16
C GLU A 99 7.87 3.68 -2.17
N LEU A 100 7.94 5.01 -2.02
CA LEU A 100 7.01 5.76 -1.17
C LEU A 100 5.73 6.05 -1.94
N GLU A 101 4.59 5.77 -1.31
CA GLU A 101 3.28 5.82 -1.96
C GLU A 101 2.20 6.45 -1.09
N LEU A 102 1.23 7.10 -1.73
CA LEU A 102 -0.07 7.35 -1.15
C LEU A 102 -0.84 6.02 -1.12
N VAL A 103 -1.53 5.75 0.00
CA VAL A 103 -2.29 4.51 0.18
C VAL A 103 -3.75 4.84 0.46
N ALA A 104 -4.66 4.25 -0.35
CA ALA A 104 -6.10 4.36 -0.14
C ALA A 104 -6.60 3.21 0.75
N CYS A 105 -7.41 3.52 1.77
CA CYS A 105 -7.99 2.57 2.72
C CYS A 105 -9.50 2.49 2.49
N LEU A 106 -10.03 1.29 2.20
CA LEU A 106 -11.42 1.11 1.79
C LEU A 106 -12.33 0.62 2.93
N HIS A 107 -13.52 1.24 3.06
CA HIS A 107 -14.56 0.81 4.02
C HIS A 107 -15.80 0.22 3.36
N LYS A 108 -15.87 0.29 2.04
CA LYS A 108 -16.87 -0.32 1.19
C LYS A 108 -16.19 -1.11 0.09
N GLY A 109 -16.95 -1.83 -0.71
CA GLY A 109 -16.42 -2.56 -1.84
C GLY A 109 -17.51 -2.98 -2.82
N GLY A 110 -17.09 -3.78 -3.82
CA GLY A 110 -17.96 -4.29 -4.88
C GLY A 110 -17.16 -4.85 -6.05
N ARG A 111 -17.90 -5.23 -7.09
CA ARG A 111 -17.36 -5.66 -8.39
C ARG A 111 -17.79 -4.70 -9.47
N ASN A 112 -16.93 -4.49 -10.49
CA ASN A 112 -17.21 -3.66 -11.65
C ASN A 112 -17.75 -2.27 -11.26
N LEU A 113 -17.14 -1.67 -10.24
CA LEU A 113 -17.52 -0.36 -9.74
C LEU A 113 -17.30 0.71 -10.80
N SER A 114 -18.20 1.69 -10.88
CA SER A 114 -17.92 2.95 -11.56
C SER A 114 -16.85 3.74 -10.79
N VAL A 115 -16.31 4.78 -11.39
CA VAL A 115 -15.31 5.65 -10.73
C VAL A 115 -15.95 6.36 -9.52
N GLU A 116 -17.20 6.76 -9.63
CA GLU A 116 -17.97 7.42 -8.57
C GLU A 116 -18.21 6.45 -7.39
N GLU A 117 -18.64 5.22 -7.66
CA GLU A 117 -18.82 4.18 -6.64
C GLU A 117 -17.47 3.82 -5.99
N ALA A 118 -16.40 3.74 -6.77
CA ALA A 118 -15.06 3.50 -6.27
C ALA A 118 -14.56 4.64 -5.36
N GLN A 119 -14.85 5.89 -5.70
CA GLN A 119 -14.55 7.04 -4.84
C GLN A 119 -15.25 6.95 -3.49
N GLU A 120 -16.50 6.48 -3.45
CA GLU A 120 -17.25 6.27 -2.19
C GLU A 120 -16.70 5.12 -1.34
N CYS A 121 -15.92 4.20 -1.90
CA CYS A 121 -15.28 3.13 -1.13
C CYS A 121 -14.14 3.64 -0.24
N ILE A 122 -13.57 4.80 -0.53
CA ILE A 122 -12.41 5.32 0.20
C ILE A 122 -12.85 5.88 1.55
N TRP A 123 -12.37 5.27 2.63
CA TRP A 123 -12.57 5.77 4.00
C TRP A 123 -11.51 6.78 4.40
N GLY A 124 -10.27 6.56 3.98
CA GLY A 124 -9.15 7.39 4.39
C GLY A 124 -7.87 7.10 3.61
N TRP A 125 -6.82 7.80 4.02
CA TRP A 125 -5.52 7.79 3.39
C TRP A 125 -4.42 7.55 4.42
N CYS A 126 -3.38 6.85 4.02
CA CYS A 126 -2.12 6.84 4.73
C CYS A 126 -0.95 6.94 3.75
N VAL A 127 0.25 7.08 4.28
CA VAL A 127 1.50 7.01 3.52
C VAL A 127 2.15 5.68 3.80
N GLY A 128 2.70 5.01 2.79
CA GLY A 128 3.36 3.73 2.97
C GLY A 128 4.62 3.60 2.12
N PHE A 129 5.58 2.81 2.60
CA PHE A 129 6.63 2.29 1.74
C PHE A 129 6.21 0.94 1.16
N ASP A 130 6.25 0.81 -0.16
CA ASP A 130 6.26 -0.48 -0.84
C ASP A 130 7.72 -0.88 -1.06
N PHE A 131 8.30 -1.56 -0.07
CA PHE A 131 9.65 -2.08 -0.24
C PHE A 131 9.68 -3.15 -1.31
N THR A 132 10.54 -2.91 -2.32
CA THR A 132 10.69 -3.78 -3.47
C THR A 132 12.11 -4.35 -3.49
N ARG A 133 12.23 -5.63 -3.16
CA ARG A 133 13.47 -6.36 -3.26
C ARG A 133 13.78 -6.74 -4.71
N ARG A 134 15.03 -6.56 -5.13
CA ARG A 134 15.57 -7.20 -6.33
C ARG A 134 16.52 -8.30 -5.89
N LEU A 135 16.30 -9.50 -6.40
CA LEU A 135 17.17 -10.65 -6.19
C LEU A 135 18.36 -10.61 -7.16
N ALA A 136 19.46 -11.24 -6.80
CA ALA A 136 20.50 -11.55 -7.76
C ALA A 136 19.94 -12.52 -8.81
N PRO A 137 20.44 -12.49 -10.07
CA PRO A 137 19.92 -13.35 -11.14
C PRO A 137 19.91 -14.85 -10.79
N GLU A 138 20.92 -15.31 -10.07
CA GLU A 138 21.07 -16.70 -9.61
C GLU A 138 20.05 -17.10 -8.54
N ASP A 139 19.51 -16.15 -7.80
CA ASP A 139 18.50 -16.37 -6.77
C ASP A 139 17.08 -16.18 -7.27
N LEU A 140 16.92 -15.70 -8.53
CA LEU A 140 15.60 -15.42 -9.09
C LEU A 140 14.93 -16.70 -9.59
N PRO A 141 13.78 -17.11 -9.04
CA PRO A 141 13.03 -18.24 -9.55
C PRO A 141 12.65 -18.09 -11.02
N ALA A 142 12.52 -19.20 -11.73
CA ALA A 142 12.04 -19.20 -13.12
C ALA A 142 10.72 -18.45 -13.27
N GLY A 143 10.61 -17.55 -14.26
CA GLY A 143 9.46 -16.71 -14.49
C GLY A 143 9.40 -15.44 -13.63
N GLY A 144 10.32 -15.23 -12.67
CA GLY A 144 10.47 -13.99 -11.91
C GLY A 144 9.19 -13.51 -11.20
N PRO A 145 8.53 -14.35 -10.36
CA PRO A 145 7.26 -13.98 -9.76
C PRO A 145 7.39 -12.77 -8.84
N TRP A 146 6.42 -11.87 -8.90
CA TRP A 146 6.43 -10.61 -8.16
C TRP A 146 6.39 -10.80 -6.64
N ASP A 147 5.85 -11.92 -6.15
CA ASP A 147 5.75 -12.23 -4.73
C ASP A 147 7.12 -12.20 -4.04
N PHE A 148 8.16 -12.74 -4.70
CA PHE A 148 9.54 -12.69 -4.18
C PHE A 148 10.08 -11.26 -4.04
N MET A 149 9.54 -10.33 -4.79
CA MET A 149 9.98 -8.94 -4.79
C MET A 149 9.13 -8.05 -3.89
N LYS A 150 7.84 -8.32 -3.80
CA LYS A 150 6.84 -7.43 -3.20
C LYS A 150 6.29 -7.90 -1.86
N THR A 151 6.30 -9.22 -1.58
CA THR A 151 5.76 -9.78 -0.33
C THR A 151 6.91 -10.05 0.64
N LEU A 152 7.20 -9.06 1.48
CA LEU A 152 8.30 -9.07 2.45
C LEU A 152 7.73 -8.87 3.85
N ASP A 153 8.22 -9.61 4.83
CA ASP A 153 7.80 -9.51 6.23
C ASP A 153 8.02 -8.08 6.75
N GLY A 154 6.94 -7.41 7.18
CA GLY A 154 6.99 -6.02 7.60
C GLY A 154 7.45 -5.02 6.52
N GLY A 155 7.51 -5.45 5.24
CA GLY A 155 8.03 -4.67 4.12
C GLY A 155 7.04 -3.68 3.51
N ALA A 156 5.94 -3.42 4.20
CA ALA A 156 5.00 -2.36 3.86
C ALA A 156 4.68 -1.51 5.12
N PRO A 157 5.67 -0.79 5.67
CA PRO A 157 5.40 0.12 6.76
C PRO A 157 4.50 1.26 6.30
N VAL A 158 3.52 1.60 7.17
CA VAL A 158 2.50 2.62 6.87
C VAL A 158 2.32 3.59 8.04
N SER A 159 2.00 4.85 7.73
CA SER A 159 1.58 5.83 8.73
C SER A 159 0.16 5.52 9.23
N HIS A 160 -0.29 6.24 10.26
CA HIS A 160 -1.68 6.20 10.69
C HIS A 160 -2.63 6.60 9.54
N VAL A 161 -3.83 6.00 9.49
CA VAL A 161 -4.86 6.36 8.51
C VAL A 161 -5.53 7.65 8.93
N ARG A 162 -5.62 8.61 8.00
CA ARG A 162 -6.43 9.83 8.14
C ARG A 162 -7.75 9.69 7.39
N PRO A 163 -8.88 9.95 8.05
CA PRO A 163 -10.19 9.88 7.40
C PRO A 163 -10.31 10.86 6.22
N ALA A 164 -10.87 10.42 5.11
CA ALA A 164 -11.03 11.25 3.91
C ALA A 164 -11.97 12.46 4.14
N TYR A 165 -12.91 12.38 5.09
CA TYR A 165 -13.78 13.49 5.44
C TYR A 165 -13.05 14.64 6.17
N ARG A 166 -11.89 14.36 6.80
CA ARG A 166 -10.98 15.38 7.39
C ARG A 166 -9.87 15.78 6.44
N THR A 167 -9.46 14.85 5.60
CA THR A 167 -8.40 15.04 4.62
C THR A 167 -8.93 14.57 3.27
N PRO A 168 -9.68 15.43 2.55
CA PRO A 168 -10.05 15.15 1.17
C PRO A 168 -8.77 14.81 0.41
N MET A 169 -8.89 13.96 -0.61
CA MET A 169 -7.72 13.59 -1.40
C MET A 169 -6.87 14.83 -1.72
N PRO A 170 -5.61 14.87 -1.25
CA PRO A 170 -4.76 16.02 -1.50
C PRO A 170 -4.45 16.06 -2.99
N ALA A 171 -5.01 17.03 -3.70
CA ALA A 171 -4.74 17.23 -5.11
C ALA A 171 -4.62 18.73 -5.41
N PRO A 172 -3.47 19.17 -5.88
CA PRO A 172 -2.17 18.47 -5.88
C PRO A 172 -1.45 18.55 -4.53
N ALA A 173 -0.83 17.45 -4.09
CA ALA A 173 0.03 17.41 -2.91
C ALA A 173 1.45 16.98 -3.30
N GLU A 174 2.44 17.45 -2.56
CA GLU A 174 3.78 16.92 -2.69
C GLU A 174 3.87 15.54 -2.05
N ILE A 175 4.45 14.58 -2.78
CA ILE A 175 4.95 13.30 -2.29
C ILE A 175 6.48 13.35 -2.35
N TYR A 176 7.15 13.05 -1.23
CA TYR A 176 8.59 13.27 -1.11
C TYR A 176 9.28 12.16 -0.31
N LEU A 177 10.56 11.94 -0.62
CA LEU A 177 11.43 11.00 0.07
C LEU A 177 12.78 11.65 0.40
N TYR A 178 13.15 11.58 1.68
CA TYR A 178 14.51 11.85 2.16
C TYR A 178 15.22 10.52 2.46
N GLN A 179 16.48 10.45 2.11
CA GLN A 179 17.41 9.38 2.49
C GLN A 179 18.63 10.03 3.13
N ASN A 180 18.93 9.67 4.38
CA ASN A 180 20.04 10.22 5.16
C ASN A 180 19.99 11.75 5.23
N ASN A 181 18.81 12.32 5.49
CA ASN A 181 18.50 13.76 5.55
C ASN A 181 18.67 14.52 4.22
N GLN A 182 18.86 13.82 3.10
CA GLN A 182 18.91 14.42 1.77
C GLN A 182 17.61 14.12 1.01
N LYS A 183 16.93 15.16 0.51
CA LYS A 183 15.75 14.97 -0.34
C LYS A 183 16.19 14.31 -1.65
N LYS A 184 15.72 13.07 -1.87
CA LYS A 184 16.05 12.25 -3.04
C LYS A 184 14.95 12.24 -4.07
N GLN A 185 13.71 12.44 -3.63
CA GLN A 185 12.55 12.43 -4.50
C GLN A 185 11.55 13.48 -4.05
N SER A 186 10.94 14.15 -5.02
CA SER A 186 9.83 15.08 -4.83
C SER A 186 9.01 15.10 -6.11
N ALA A 187 7.71 14.87 -5.98
CA ALA A 187 6.77 14.86 -7.09
C ALA A 187 5.40 15.37 -6.63
N SER A 188 4.50 15.60 -7.58
CA SER A 188 3.10 15.93 -7.29
C SER A 188 2.21 14.70 -7.45
N THR A 189 1.25 14.53 -6.54
CA THR A 189 0.20 13.51 -6.69
C THR A 189 -0.65 13.72 -7.95
N ALA A 190 -0.66 14.94 -8.52
CA ALA A 190 -1.30 15.23 -9.79
C ALA A 190 -0.68 14.48 -10.98
N PHE A 191 0.56 13.97 -10.85
CA PHE A 191 1.22 13.20 -11.91
C PHE A 191 0.92 11.69 -11.85
N MET A 192 0.02 11.27 -10.98
CA MET A 192 -0.55 9.93 -11.04
C MET A 192 -1.23 9.70 -12.40
N ILE A 193 -0.88 8.60 -13.09
CA ILE A 193 -1.44 8.28 -14.41
C ILE A 193 -2.88 7.82 -14.26
N VAL A 194 -3.12 6.90 -13.33
CA VAL A 194 -4.46 6.40 -12.98
C VAL A 194 -4.77 6.85 -11.55
N PRO A 195 -5.66 7.84 -11.36
CA PRO A 195 -6.06 8.35 -10.05
C PRO A 195 -6.67 7.25 -9.16
N PRO A 196 -6.67 7.41 -7.83
CA PRO A 196 -7.08 6.34 -6.92
C PRO A 196 -8.47 5.77 -7.17
N ALA A 197 -9.49 6.61 -7.46
CA ALA A 197 -10.83 6.10 -7.74
C ALA A 197 -10.87 5.27 -9.03
N GLU A 198 -10.19 5.71 -10.08
CA GLU A 198 -10.07 4.96 -11.34
C GLU A 198 -9.29 3.64 -11.13
N LEU A 199 -8.25 3.68 -10.27
CA LEU A 199 -7.47 2.48 -9.91
C LEU A 199 -8.32 1.46 -9.14
N ILE A 200 -9.15 1.91 -8.19
CA ILE A 200 -10.09 1.05 -7.46
C ILE A 200 -11.13 0.46 -8.42
N ALA A 201 -11.69 1.27 -9.31
CA ALA A 201 -12.61 0.82 -10.35
C ALA A 201 -11.96 -0.23 -11.26
N LEU A 202 -10.70 -0.03 -11.66
CA LEU A 202 -9.92 -0.99 -12.44
C LEU A 202 -9.72 -2.30 -11.68
N ILE A 203 -9.27 -2.25 -10.42
CA ILE A 203 -9.08 -3.43 -9.56
C ILE A 203 -10.38 -4.21 -9.42
N SER A 204 -11.52 -3.51 -9.27
CA SER A 204 -12.83 -4.14 -9.08
C SER A 204 -13.31 -4.95 -10.27
N ARG A 205 -12.70 -4.80 -11.46
CA ARG A 205 -12.99 -5.63 -12.64
C ARG A 205 -12.37 -7.04 -12.52
N TYR A 206 -11.26 -7.15 -11.78
CA TYR A 206 -10.56 -8.44 -11.61
C TYR A 206 -10.94 -9.11 -10.29
N TRP A 207 -11.09 -8.34 -9.22
CA TRP A 207 -11.44 -8.83 -7.88
C TRP A 207 -12.63 -8.08 -7.32
N GLU A 208 -13.40 -8.73 -6.47
CA GLU A 208 -14.35 -8.04 -5.60
C GLU A 208 -13.57 -7.30 -4.52
N VAL A 209 -13.48 -5.97 -4.60
CA VAL A 209 -12.90 -5.17 -3.51
C VAL A 209 -13.81 -5.18 -2.30
N ARG A 210 -13.24 -5.12 -1.11
CA ARG A 210 -13.96 -5.32 0.17
C ARG A 210 -13.53 -4.30 1.22
N PRO A 211 -14.37 -4.09 2.25
CA PRO A 211 -13.93 -3.34 3.43
C PRO A 211 -12.63 -3.92 4.00
N GLY A 212 -11.71 -3.03 4.39
CA GLY A 212 -10.38 -3.42 4.86
C GLY A 212 -9.33 -3.59 3.75
N ASP A 213 -9.70 -3.61 2.48
CA ASP A 213 -8.72 -3.58 1.40
C ASP A 213 -7.99 -2.24 1.41
N ILE A 214 -6.66 -2.28 1.21
CA ILE A 214 -5.83 -1.10 1.04
C ILE A 214 -5.11 -1.16 -0.30
N ILE A 215 -4.87 0.02 -0.89
CA ILE A 215 -4.33 0.11 -2.24
C ILE A 215 -3.16 1.09 -2.24
N PHE A 216 -1.96 0.55 -2.46
CA PHE A 216 -0.77 1.31 -2.78
C PHE A 216 -0.91 1.83 -4.21
N THR A 217 -0.88 3.15 -4.36
CA THR A 217 -1.27 3.81 -5.62
C THR A 217 -0.12 4.00 -6.60
N GLY A 218 1.06 3.52 -6.26
CA GLY A 218 2.28 3.68 -7.04
C GLY A 218 3.20 4.78 -6.52
N ALA A 219 4.48 4.62 -6.80
CA ALA A 219 5.52 5.59 -6.43
C ALA A 219 5.90 6.49 -7.61
N PRO A 220 6.31 7.77 -7.35
CA PRO A 220 6.92 8.60 -8.37
C PRO A 220 8.20 7.98 -8.95
N VAL A 221 8.60 8.43 -10.14
CA VAL A 221 9.81 7.95 -10.82
C VAL A 221 11.09 8.30 -10.06
N ASN A 222 12.20 7.62 -10.39
CA ASN A 222 13.54 7.88 -9.83
C ASN A 222 13.65 7.59 -8.33
N VAL A 223 13.09 6.49 -7.86
CA VAL A 223 13.27 6.03 -6.47
C VAL A 223 14.73 5.65 -6.25
N PRO A 224 15.40 6.18 -5.19
CA PRO A 224 16.78 5.78 -4.87
C PRO A 224 16.82 4.34 -4.37
N GLU A 225 17.99 3.71 -4.45
CA GLU A 225 18.22 2.44 -3.77
C GLU A 225 18.57 2.68 -2.31
N ALA A 226 18.12 1.77 -1.44
CA ALA A 226 18.44 1.80 -0.02
C ALA A 226 19.34 0.60 0.35
N GLN A 227 20.19 0.84 1.34
CA GLN A 227 21.11 -0.16 1.89
C GLN A 227 21.03 -0.18 3.42
N VAL A 228 21.60 -1.20 4.02
CA VAL A 228 21.70 -1.30 5.48
C VAL A 228 22.37 -0.07 6.06
N GLY A 229 21.78 0.52 7.10
CA GLY A 229 22.20 1.76 7.75
C GLY A 229 21.51 3.02 7.22
N ASP A 230 20.80 2.94 6.09
CA ASP A 230 20.07 4.10 5.58
C ASP A 230 18.86 4.45 6.44
N ARG A 231 18.63 5.75 6.61
CA ARG A 231 17.44 6.32 7.22
C ARG A 231 16.58 6.98 6.16
N LEU A 232 15.35 6.51 6.07
CA LEU A 232 14.34 6.97 5.13
C LEU A 232 13.29 7.79 5.89
N GLU A 233 12.92 8.94 5.35
CA GLU A 233 11.77 9.71 5.79
C GLU A 233 10.95 10.06 4.58
N GLY A 234 9.70 9.59 4.53
CA GLY A 234 8.81 9.80 3.40
C GLY A 234 7.47 10.36 3.83
N GLY A 235 6.84 11.14 2.95
CA GLY A 235 5.56 11.75 3.26
C GLY A 235 4.77 12.22 2.06
N VAL A 236 3.48 12.44 2.32
CA VAL A 236 2.54 13.13 1.42
C VAL A 236 1.94 14.29 2.21
N ASN A 237 2.13 15.51 1.70
CA ASN A 237 1.63 16.71 2.36
C ASN A 237 0.12 16.63 2.62
N GLY A 238 -0.28 16.91 3.88
CA GLY A 238 -1.68 16.81 4.31
C GLY A 238 -2.13 15.41 4.70
N VAL A 239 -1.38 14.34 4.40
CA VAL A 239 -1.71 12.96 4.77
C VAL A 239 -0.88 12.48 5.95
N GLY A 240 0.45 12.48 5.85
CA GLY A 240 1.31 11.99 6.92
C GLY A 240 2.76 11.84 6.49
N THR A 241 3.56 11.39 7.44
CA THR A 241 4.97 11.03 7.24
C THR A 241 5.27 9.74 7.95
N LEU A 242 6.28 9.02 7.51
CA LEU A 242 6.82 7.89 8.26
C LEU A 242 8.34 7.80 8.11
N LYS A 243 8.98 7.20 9.11
CA LYS A 243 10.44 7.05 9.18
C LYS A 243 10.81 5.59 9.31
N VAL A 244 11.80 5.17 8.53
CA VAL A 244 12.33 3.80 8.56
C VAL A 244 13.85 3.85 8.59
N GLU A 245 14.46 3.02 9.43
CA GLU A 245 15.89 2.70 9.39
C GLU A 245 16.06 1.29 8.84
N ILE A 246 16.85 1.14 7.79
CA ILE A 246 17.14 -0.17 7.21
C ILE A 246 18.20 -0.86 8.09
N ALA A 247 17.79 -1.87 8.86
CA ALA A 247 18.66 -2.64 9.72
C ALA A 247 19.32 -3.81 8.96
N ALA A 248 20.40 -4.35 9.51
CA ALA A 248 20.95 -5.62 9.02
C ALA A 248 19.92 -6.75 9.19
N ALA A 249 20.03 -7.79 8.35
CA ALA A 249 19.25 -9.01 8.51
C ALA A 249 19.47 -9.60 9.91
N LEU A 250 18.43 -10.20 10.46
CA LEU A 250 18.48 -10.93 11.74
C LEU A 250 19.26 -12.24 11.58
#